data_21efa61e11bafe961c706d5f8b833f9b
#
_entry.id   21efa61e11bafe961c706d5f8b833f9b
#
_cell.length_a   1.000
_cell.length_b   1.000
_cell.length_c   1.000
_cell.angle_alpha   90.00
_cell.angle_beta   90.00
_cell.angle_gamma   90.00
#
_symmetry.space_group_name_H-M   'P 1'
#
loop_
_entity.id
_entity.type
_entity.pdbx_description
1 polymer ?
#
loop_
_entity_poly.entity_id
_entity_poly.type
_entity_poly.pdbx_seq_one_letter_code
_entity_poly.pdbx_strand_id
1 'polypeptide(L)'
;KKQFGIGSIDSKRSFIDELKSFKENIEIRHTLTYRSSKAPKNNSTKTVSFQINHSIILLPTELMPIRYLDPRVGWFNLKKYNYSSEELKSDEIRVIQRWRLEPKDLDAYAQGELVEPIKPIVYYIDPATPIKWRPYFKKGIEDWAKVFEKAGFKNAIIAKSAPSEEEDPNFSLEDVRYSSIRYVATTTRNATGPRVSDPRTGEIIESDIIWYHNHLRSYRNRYLLETGAANPKARTLDTPEGEIGEMIRRVISHEVGHALGLPHNMKASSAYPVDSLRSGSFTQKNGIATTIMDYARYNYVAQPGDENIRFVRQLGPYDDYSIEWGYRFFPMKTSETEKVSLRKMVDKKSMNPLYMYGSGGNDPKTQTENIGDDPIKASYYGIKNLKIVVSNLDEWTTKKGQSYEDLNELYNETIGVYRRYIYHVIKMIGGINETVMVKGQDNVPYQSLNAKEQKRALSFLGQNLWQTQSWLMNPNLISKIKSKGILKVLQNLQFSALNQILSIRRLNRMISAENTIIGDGLSPEALIEKLFHTFFKENMPLDDSVMALQIRFTERVKKLVNENELNPKLKSTLLAFQKLIYKTAKKKTKIGKVSEKNHYLYLTKISEIP
;
A
#
# COMPACT_ATOMS: atom_id res chain seq x y z
N LYS A 1 -8.68 12.82 -20.39
CA LYS A 1 -8.69 13.09 -21.85
C LYS A 1 -8.78 11.82 -22.69
N LYS A 2 -7.89 10.83 -22.50
CA LYS A 2 -7.83 9.61 -23.36
C LYS A 2 -9.08 8.72 -23.30
N GLN A 3 -9.73 8.60 -22.13
CA GLN A 3 -10.88 7.70 -21.93
C GLN A 3 -12.07 8.08 -22.81
N PHE A 4 -12.42 9.37 -22.88
CA PHE A 4 -13.56 9.88 -23.63
C PHE A 4 -13.18 10.52 -24.97
N GLY A 5 -11.89 10.53 -25.34
CA GLY A 5 -11.44 11.20 -26.56
C GLY A 5 -11.85 12.67 -26.63
N ILE A 6 -11.61 13.41 -25.53
CA ILE A 6 -12.03 14.81 -25.35
C ILE A 6 -11.32 15.71 -26.35
N GLY A 7 -12.10 16.43 -27.15
CA GLY A 7 -11.69 17.43 -28.12
C GLY A 7 -11.93 18.86 -27.63
N SER A 8 -12.42 19.73 -28.53
CA SER A 8 -12.71 21.14 -28.24
C SER A 8 -13.93 21.29 -27.32
N ILE A 9 -13.94 22.39 -26.55
CA ILE A 9 -15.10 22.78 -25.75
C ILE A 9 -16.24 23.23 -26.67
N ASP A 10 -17.48 22.89 -26.30
CA ASP A 10 -18.72 23.39 -26.90
C ASP A 10 -19.26 24.51 -25.99
N SER A 11 -18.92 25.76 -26.31
CA SER A 11 -19.28 26.92 -25.50
C SER A 11 -20.80 27.15 -25.44
N LYS A 12 -21.57 26.70 -26.43
CA LYS A 12 -23.04 26.83 -26.43
C LYS A 12 -23.73 25.89 -25.43
N ARG A 13 -23.00 24.84 -24.96
CA ARG A 13 -23.48 23.85 -23.99
C ARG A 13 -22.66 23.85 -22.72
N SER A 14 -21.88 24.93 -22.50
CA SER A 14 -21.06 25.10 -21.31
C SER A 14 -21.52 26.37 -20.59
N PHE A 15 -21.76 26.27 -19.31
CA PHE A 15 -22.31 27.37 -18.49
C PHE A 15 -21.88 27.21 -17.02
N ILE A 16 -22.05 28.30 -16.26
CA ILE A 16 -21.91 28.28 -14.82
C ILE A 16 -23.23 27.80 -14.21
N ASP A 17 -23.18 26.70 -13.48
CA ASP A 17 -24.37 26.14 -12.80
C ASP A 17 -24.71 26.93 -11.53
N GLU A 18 -23.68 27.23 -10.74
CA GLU A 18 -23.83 27.80 -9.42
C GLU A 18 -22.60 28.61 -9.02
N LEU A 19 -22.84 29.68 -8.28
CA LEU A 19 -21.81 30.49 -7.63
C LEU A 19 -22.18 30.65 -6.16
N LYS A 20 -21.30 30.22 -5.26
CA LYS A 20 -21.43 30.42 -3.83
C LYS A 20 -20.27 31.23 -3.31
N SER A 21 -20.55 32.13 -2.37
CA SER A 21 -19.54 32.94 -1.69
C SER A 21 -19.62 32.69 -0.20
N PHE A 22 -18.49 32.33 0.39
CA PHE A 22 -18.31 32.14 1.82
C PHE A 22 -17.31 33.20 2.34
N LYS A 23 -17.05 33.21 3.64
CA LYS A 23 -16.17 34.20 4.26
C LYS A 23 -14.74 34.13 3.73
N GLU A 24 -14.23 32.92 3.42
CA GLU A 24 -12.84 32.68 3.04
C GLU A 24 -12.69 31.93 1.71
N ASN A 25 -13.79 31.63 1.00
CA ASN A 25 -13.75 31.02 -0.33
C ASN A 25 -14.94 31.36 -1.21
N ILE A 26 -14.72 31.18 -2.51
CA ILE A 26 -15.76 31.24 -3.55
C ILE A 26 -15.75 29.89 -4.27
N GLU A 27 -16.95 29.30 -4.41
CA GLU A 27 -17.17 28.05 -5.14
C GLU A 27 -17.87 28.33 -6.46
N ILE A 28 -17.29 27.90 -7.57
CA ILE A 28 -17.83 28.07 -8.90
C ILE A 28 -18.03 26.72 -9.54
N ARG A 29 -19.30 26.33 -9.72
CA ARG A 29 -19.67 25.07 -10.34
C ARG A 29 -20.02 25.31 -11.81
N HIS A 30 -19.38 24.56 -12.69
CA HIS A 30 -19.57 24.66 -14.13
C HIS A 30 -20.01 23.32 -14.72
N THR A 31 -20.91 23.38 -15.68
CA THR A 31 -21.09 22.29 -16.67
C THR A 31 -20.26 22.64 -17.91
N LEU A 32 -19.19 21.87 -18.15
CA LEU A 32 -18.34 22.01 -19.32
C LEU A 32 -18.60 20.85 -20.29
N THR A 33 -19.05 21.17 -21.49
CA THR A 33 -19.34 20.20 -22.55
C THR A 33 -18.23 20.21 -23.59
N TYR A 34 -17.75 19.03 -23.95
CA TYR A 34 -16.69 18.87 -24.93
C TYR A 34 -17.14 17.96 -26.08
N ARG A 35 -16.67 18.21 -27.28
CA ARG A 35 -16.76 17.24 -28.39
C ARG A 35 -15.96 15.99 -28.00
N SER A 36 -16.49 14.81 -28.36
CA SER A 36 -15.87 13.54 -27.96
C SER A 36 -15.87 12.55 -29.13
N SER A 37 -14.69 12.01 -29.45
CA SER A 37 -14.54 10.92 -30.41
C SER A 37 -14.91 9.56 -29.84
N LYS A 38 -15.04 9.46 -28.50
CA LYS A 38 -15.41 8.25 -27.75
C LYS A 38 -16.54 8.55 -26.77
N ALA A 39 -17.57 9.27 -27.24
CA ALA A 39 -18.76 9.55 -26.44
C ALA A 39 -19.46 8.26 -26.01
N PRO A 40 -20.17 8.24 -24.87
CA PRO A 40 -21.00 7.12 -24.46
C PRO A 40 -21.95 6.68 -25.59
N LYS A 41 -22.24 5.38 -25.66
CA LYS A 41 -22.99 4.78 -26.81
C LYS A 41 -24.33 5.44 -27.10
N ASN A 42 -24.99 6.02 -26.12
CA ASN A 42 -26.30 6.66 -26.28
C ASN A 42 -26.22 8.16 -26.60
N ASN A 43 -25.02 8.68 -26.86
CA ASN A 43 -24.82 10.10 -27.11
C ASN A 43 -24.86 10.40 -28.64
N SER A 44 -26.01 10.81 -29.15
CA SER A 44 -26.21 11.22 -30.55
C SER A 44 -25.45 12.52 -30.90
N THR A 45 -25.16 13.35 -29.92
CA THR A 45 -24.47 14.65 -30.10
C THR A 45 -22.97 14.54 -30.24
N LYS A 46 -22.38 13.37 -29.94
CA LYS A 46 -20.94 13.12 -29.87
C LYS A 46 -20.22 14.10 -28.92
N THR A 47 -20.86 14.40 -27.79
CA THR A 47 -20.33 15.26 -26.75
C THR A 47 -20.30 14.53 -25.41
N VAL A 48 -19.50 15.02 -24.50
CA VAL A 48 -19.47 14.62 -23.09
C VAL A 48 -19.45 15.86 -22.23
N SER A 49 -20.32 15.90 -21.22
CA SER A 49 -20.37 17.01 -20.26
C SER A 49 -19.80 16.56 -18.92
N PHE A 50 -19.08 17.46 -18.28
CA PHE A 50 -18.55 17.29 -16.93
C PHE A 50 -19.05 18.45 -16.08
N GLN A 51 -19.54 18.16 -14.89
CA GLN A 51 -19.69 19.16 -13.86
C GLN A 51 -18.38 19.27 -13.10
N ILE A 52 -17.81 20.45 -13.03
CA ILE A 52 -16.53 20.77 -12.42
C ILE A 52 -16.74 21.90 -11.43
N ASN A 53 -16.19 21.74 -10.22
CA ASN A 53 -16.16 22.79 -9.21
C ASN A 53 -14.76 23.38 -9.13
N HIS A 54 -14.68 24.72 -9.05
CA HIS A 54 -13.46 25.46 -8.77
C HIS A 54 -13.63 26.21 -7.46
N SER A 55 -12.72 25.93 -6.53
CA SER A 55 -12.65 26.64 -5.24
C SER A 55 -11.55 27.69 -5.31
N ILE A 56 -11.90 28.93 -5.02
CA ILE A 56 -10.96 30.05 -4.89
C ILE A 56 -10.90 30.42 -3.42
N ILE A 57 -9.75 30.19 -2.79
CA ILE A 57 -9.57 30.28 -1.35
C ILE A 57 -8.74 31.52 -1.00
N LEU A 58 -9.20 32.30 -0.03
CA LEU A 58 -8.44 33.38 0.59
C LEU A 58 -7.38 32.78 1.52
N LEU A 59 -6.11 33.02 1.20
CA LEU A 59 -5.00 32.54 2.02
C LEU A 59 -4.84 33.36 3.30
N PRO A 60 -4.37 32.76 4.41
CA PRO A 60 -4.11 33.47 5.66
C PRO A 60 -3.19 34.67 5.46
N THR A 61 -3.50 35.79 6.11
CA THR A 61 -2.64 37.02 6.09
C THR A 61 -1.40 36.83 6.95
N GLU A 62 -1.54 36.17 8.10
CA GLU A 62 -0.42 35.84 8.97
C GLU A 62 0.18 34.48 8.57
N LEU A 63 1.46 34.51 8.21
CA LEU A 63 2.16 33.32 7.75
C LEU A 63 2.52 32.40 8.92
N MET A 64 2.11 31.14 8.85
CA MET A 64 2.58 30.12 9.79
C MET A 64 4.10 29.90 9.62
N PRO A 65 4.89 29.83 10.71
CA PRO A 65 6.30 29.46 10.61
C PRO A 65 6.48 28.12 9.87
N ILE A 66 7.34 28.11 8.84
CA ILE A 66 7.64 26.90 8.07
C ILE A 66 8.40 25.90 8.93
N ARG A 67 8.15 24.60 8.69
CA ARG A 67 8.93 23.50 9.26
C ARG A 67 9.58 22.69 8.15
N TYR A 68 10.91 22.54 8.24
CA TYR A 68 11.68 21.79 7.23
C TYR A 68 11.49 20.30 7.39
N LEU A 69 11.42 19.59 6.26
CA LEU A 69 11.36 18.13 6.23
C LEU A 69 12.69 17.52 6.70
N ASP A 70 12.61 16.54 7.60
CA ASP A 70 13.68 15.56 7.79
C ASP A 70 13.28 14.27 7.03
N PRO A 71 14.08 13.78 6.07
CA PRO A 71 13.70 12.63 5.24
C PRO A 71 13.56 11.32 6.04
N ARG A 72 14.05 11.27 7.28
CA ARG A 72 13.92 10.12 8.19
C ARG A 72 12.55 10.07 8.88
N VAL A 73 11.76 11.14 8.75
CA VAL A 73 10.37 11.20 9.23
C VAL A 73 9.46 11.38 8.03
N GLY A 74 8.53 10.47 7.82
CA GLY A 74 7.57 10.56 6.72
C GLY A 74 6.60 11.71 6.92
N TRP A 75 6.61 12.67 5.99
CA TRP A 75 5.70 13.80 5.98
C TRP A 75 5.39 14.27 4.56
N PHE A 76 4.14 14.66 4.28
CA PHE A 76 3.82 15.35 3.04
C PHE A 76 4.46 16.73 3.02
N ASN A 77 4.98 17.16 1.86
CA ASN A 77 5.77 18.37 1.79
C ASN A 77 5.61 19.11 0.47
N LEU A 78 5.87 20.40 0.53
CA LEU A 78 5.98 21.30 -0.63
C LEU A 78 7.46 21.48 -0.99
N LYS A 79 7.75 21.47 -2.28
CA LYS A 79 9.07 21.79 -2.82
C LYS A 79 9.14 23.27 -3.13
N LYS A 80 10.20 23.92 -2.70
CA LYS A 80 10.52 25.32 -2.96
C LYS A 80 11.97 25.44 -3.41
N TYR A 81 12.27 26.48 -4.15
CA TYR A 81 13.63 26.81 -4.55
C TYR A 81 14.03 28.13 -3.88
N ASN A 82 15.22 28.16 -3.28
CA ASN A 82 15.75 29.36 -2.65
C ASN A 82 16.49 30.22 -3.68
N TYR A 83 15.80 31.23 -4.24
CA TYR A 83 16.39 32.16 -5.19
C TYR A 83 17.26 33.26 -4.52
N SER A 84 17.25 33.36 -3.20
CA SER A 84 18.06 34.28 -2.42
C SER A 84 19.34 33.61 -1.86
N SER A 85 19.65 32.38 -2.29
CA SER A 85 20.87 31.72 -1.86
C SER A 85 22.09 32.33 -2.52
N GLU A 86 23.11 32.65 -1.72
CA GLU A 86 24.43 33.08 -2.18
C GLU A 86 25.35 31.88 -2.51
N GLU A 87 24.86 30.66 -2.33
CA GLU A 87 25.59 29.45 -2.67
C GLU A 87 25.67 29.25 -4.20
N LEU A 88 26.66 28.46 -4.66
CA LEU A 88 26.87 28.17 -6.09
C LEU A 88 25.72 27.38 -6.75
N LYS A 89 24.71 26.98 -6.00
CA LYS A 89 23.49 26.34 -6.48
C LYS A 89 22.26 26.84 -5.71
N SER A 90 21.11 26.89 -6.36
CA SER A 90 19.84 27.10 -5.70
C SER A 90 19.36 25.77 -5.09
N ASP A 91 19.29 25.70 -3.76
CA ASP A 91 18.85 24.48 -3.08
C ASP A 91 17.33 24.28 -3.15
N GLU A 92 16.92 23.02 -3.34
CA GLU A 92 15.55 22.61 -3.15
C GLU A 92 15.24 22.54 -1.65
N ILE A 93 14.34 23.39 -1.18
CA ILE A 93 13.82 23.39 0.18
C ILE A 93 12.53 22.58 0.22
N ARG A 94 12.38 21.69 1.22
CA ARG A 94 11.17 20.93 1.47
C ARG A 94 10.53 21.36 2.78
N VAL A 95 9.30 21.85 2.69
CA VAL A 95 8.51 22.34 3.83
C VAL A 95 7.34 21.37 4.05
N ILE A 96 7.16 20.89 5.28
CA ILE A 96 6.06 19.97 5.58
C ILE A 96 4.70 20.65 5.55
N GLN A 97 3.66 19.88 5.22
CA GLN A 97 2.28 20.33 5.30
C GLN A 97 1.69 19.92 6.64
N ARG A 98 1.22 20.88 7.46
CA ARG A 98 0.66 20.64 8.79
C ARG A 98 -0.38 21.70 9.17
N TRP A 99 -1.27 21.37 10.10
CA TRP A 99 -2.17 22.33 10.70
C TRP A 99 -1.41 23.31 11.59
N ARG A 100 -1.89 24.54 11.72
CA ARG A 100 -1.40 25.49 12.71
C ARG A 100 -1.96 25.10 14.08
N LEU A 101 -1.09 24.66 15.00
CA LEU A 101 -1.43 24.44 16.40
C LEU A 101 -0.50 25.29 17.26
N GLU A 102 -1.08 26.25 17.96
CA GLU A 102 -0.41 27.17 18.87
C GLU A 102 -1.04 27.03 20.26
N PRO A 103 -0.25 26.94 21.34
CA PRO A 103 -0.78 26.77 22.68
C PRO A 103 -1.59 27.99 23.12
N LYS A 104 -2.74 27.75 23.73
CA LYS A 104 -3.58 28.79 24.31
C LYS A 104 -2.94 29.42 25.55
N ASP A 105 -2.16 28.62 26.28
CA ASP A 105 -1.36 29.03 27.45
C ASP A 105 0.10 28.66 27.21
N LEU A 106 0.90 29.68 26.88
CA LEU A 106 2.32 29.50 26.55
C LEU A 106 3.16 29.16 27.78
N ASP A 107 2.81 29.69 28.94
CA ASP A 107 3.56 29.48 30.19
C ASP A 107 3.36 28.07 30.70
N ALA A 108 2.13 27.60 30.78
CA ALA A 108 1.81 26.21 31.12
C ALA A 108 2.43 25.22 30.11
N TYR A 109 2.37 25.54 28.81
CA TYR A 109 3.01 24.70 27.78
C TYR A 109 4.53 24.61 27.96
N ALA A 110 5.19 25.74 28.26
CA ALA A 110 6.63 25.79 28.50
C ALA A 110 7.06 25.00 29.75
N GLN A 111 6.16 24.87 30.74
CA GLN A 111 6.34 24.04 31.95
C GLN A 111 6.10 22.55 31.67
N GLY A 112 5.63 22.18 30.47
CA GLY A 112 5.36 20.79 30.05
C GLY A 112 3.96 20.30 30.38
N GLU A 113 3.03 21.20 30.73
CA GLU A 113 1.63 20.88 30.92
C GLU A 113 0.92 20.64 29.58
N LEU A 114 -0.13 19.83 29.61
CA LEU A 114 -1.02 19.65 28.47
C LEU A 114 -1.99 20.83 28.37
N VAL A 115 -1.91 21.57 27.27
CA VAL A 115 -2.75 22.76 27.03
C VAL A 115 -3.65 22.57 25.80
N GLU A 116 -4.75 23.30 25.74
CA GLU A 116 -5.57 23.37 24.52
C GLU A 116 -4.86 24.24 23.46
N PRO A 117 -5.00 23.92 22.16
CA PRO A 117 -4.59 24.85 21.13
C PRO A 117 -5.57 26.03 21.04
N ILE A 118 -5.09 27.18 20.54
CA ILE A 118 -5.94 28.35 20.25
C ILE A 118 -7.08 27.96 19.30
N LYS A 119 -6.77 27.18 18.24
CA LYS A 119 -7.75 26.66 17.27
C LYS A 119 -7.55 25.15 17.15
N PRO A 120 -8.46 24.32 17.67
CA PRO A 120 -8.41 22.87 17.47
C PRO A 120 -8.75 22.50 16.02
N ILE A 121 -8.30 21.33 15.59
CA ILE A 121 -8.68 20.73 14.31
C ILE A 121 -10.09 20.14 14.50
N VAL A 122 -11.07 20.59 13.73
CA VAL A 122 -12.45 20.13 13.85
C VAL A 122 -12.90 19.47 12.57
N TYR A 123 -13.40 18.24 12.68
CA TYR A 123 -14.04 17.53 11.57
C TYR A 123 -15.53 17.40 11.80
N TYR A 124 -16.31 17.79 10.80
CA TYR A 124 -17.76 17.63 10.78
C TYR A 124 -18.15 16.34 10.06
N ILE A 125 -18.94 15.50 10.73
CA ILE A 125 -19.47 14.27 10.15
C ILE A 125 -20.68 14.63 9.27
N ASP A 126 -20.59 14.27 7.98
CA ASP A 126 -21.64 14.49 6.98
C ASP A 126 -22.98 13.89 7.46
N PRO A 127 -24.09 14.63 7.41
CA PRO A 127 -25.42 14.12 7.70
C PRO A 127 -25.84 12.90 6.87
N ALA A 128 -25.29 12.73 5.66
CA ALA A 128 -25.49 11.55 4.81
C ALA A 128 -24.87 10.27 5.40
N THR A 129 -23.99 10.37 6.40
CA THR A 129 -23.41 9.21 7.08
C THR A 129 -24.50 8.45 7.83
N PRO A 130 -24.72 7.14 7.56
CA PRO A 130 -25.71 6.34 8.28
C PRO A 130 -25.51 6.40 9.79
N ILE A 131 -26.59 6.60 10.54
CA ILE A 131 -26.58 6.86 11.99
C ILE A 131 -25.75 5.82 12.73
N LYS A 132 -25.92 4.53 12.41
CA LYS A 132 -25.19 3.43 13.05
C LYS A 132 -23.66 3.50 12.88
N TRP A 133 -23.15 4.19 11.84
CA TRP A 133 -21.72 4.31 11.60
C TRP A 133 -21.10 5.57 12.20
N ARG A 134 -21.87 6.62 12.47
CA ARG A 134 -21.37 7.89 13.03
C ARG A 134 -20.50 7.73 14.29
N PRO A 135 -20.84 6.85 15.27
CA PRO A 135 -19.98 6.64 16.44
C PRO A 135 -18.57 6.14 16.10
N TYR A 136 -18.44 5.32 15.05
CA TYR A 136 -17.15 4.78 14.60
C TYR A 136 -16.34 5.83 13.83
N PHE A 137 -17.02 6.70 13.06
CA PHE A 137 -16.40 7.86 12.43
C PHE A 137 -15.83 8.79 13.49
N LYS A 138 -16.66 9.16 14.48
CA LYS A 138 -16.24 9.99 15.60
C LYS A 138 -15.01 9.42 16.31
N LYS A 139 -15.05 8.16 16.71
CA LYS A 139 -13.92 7.49 17.36
C LYS A 139 -12.66 7.49 16.48
N GLY A 140 -12.79 7.26 15.16
CA GLY A 140 -11.64 7.26 14.25
C GLY A 140 -10.93 8.60 14.14
N ILE A 141 -11.67 9.71 14.28
CA ILE A 141 -11.12 11.06 14.37
C ILE A 141 -10.45 11.27 15.74
N GLU A 142 -11.20 11.00 16.81
CA GLU A 142 -10.80 11.31 18.19
C GLU A 142 -9.69 10.39 18.73
N ASP A 143 -9.41 9.25 18.08
CA ASP A 143 -8.25 8.39 18.39
C ASP A 143 -6.94 9.19 18.37
N TRP A 144 -6.83 10.22 17.53
CA TRP A 144 -5.65 11.07 17.42
C TRP A 144 -5.48 12.06 18.59
N ALA A 145 -6.54 12.35 19.36
CA ALA A 145 -6.45 13.29 20.47
C ALA A 145 -5.35 12.90 21.48
N LYS A 146 -5.27 11.60 21.83
CA LYS A 146 -4.24 11.09 22.73
C LYS A 146 -2.83 11.13 22.14
N VAL A 147 -2.72 11.04 20.80
CA VAL A 147 -1.43 11.14 20.10
C VAL A 147 -0.93 12.59 20.14
N PHE A 148 -1.82 13.59 20.05
CA PHE A 148 -1.45 15.01 20.19
C PHE A 148 -0.95 15.38 21.59
N GLU A 149 -1.29 14.63 22.63
CA GLU A 149 -0.72 14.82 23.98
C GLU A 149 0.80 14.68 23.98
N LYS A 150 1.39 13.85 23.06
CA LYS A 150 2.85 13.76 22.88
C LYS A 150 3.47 15.07 22.38
N ALA A 151 2.69 15.86 21.63
CA ALA A 151 3.08 17.19 21.21
C ALA A 151 2.79 18.29 22.25
N GLY A 152 2.17 17.95 23.38
CA GLY A 152 1.81 18.87 24.46
C GLY A 152 0.38 19.44 24.36
N PHE A 153 -0.46 18.90 23.49
CA PHE A 153 -1.82 19.42 23.28
C PHE A 153 -2.89 18.45 23.73
N LYS A 154 -3.82 18.88 24.58
CA LYS A 154 -5.10 18.22 24.86
C LYS A 154 -6.19 18.82 23.96
N ASN A 155 -7.22 18.04 23.62
CA ASN A 155 -8.34 18.46 22.78
C ASN A 155 -7.92 19.09 21.43
N ALA A 156 -6.78 18.65 20.86
CA ALA A 156 -6.25 19.20 19.63
C ALA A 156 -7.07 18.85 18.37
N ILE A 157 -7.80 17.74 18.42
CA ILE A 157 -8.67 17.27 17.33
C ILE A 157 -10.02 16.84 17.88
N ILE A 158 -11.09 17.26 17.23
CA ILE A 158 -12.47 17.10 17.71
C ILE A 158 -13.36 16.68 16.54
N ALA A 159 -14.24 15.72 16.78
CA ALA A 159 -15.32 15.35 15.86
C ALA A 159 -16.63 16.01 16.29
N LYS A 160 -17.33 16.63 15.34
CA LYS A 160 -18.65 17.22 15.55
C LYS A 160 -19.65 16.66 14.55
N SER A 161 -20.93 16.62 14.92
CA SER A 161 -22.01 16.50 13.95
C SER A 161 -22.15 17.81 13.20
N ALA A 162 -22.44 17.75 11.91
CA ALA A 162 -22.87 18.95 11.20
C ALA A 162 -24.14 19.50 11.84
N PRO A 163 -24.26 20.82 12.06
CA PRO A 163 -25.49 21.42 12.57
C PRO A 163 -26.64 21.22 11.57
N SER A 164 -27.85 21.20 12.06
CA SER A 164 -29.05 21.27 11.23
C SER A 164 -29.22 22.67 10.63
N GLU A 165 -30.04 22.79 9.59
CA GLU A 165 -30.39 24.09 8.99
C GLU A 165 -31.06 25.04 10.01
N GLU A 166 -31.77 24.50 11.02
CA GLU A 166 -32.38 25.26 12.10
C GLU A 166 -31.33 25.79 13.09
N GLU A 167 -30.25 25.03 13.35
CA GLU A 167 -29.19 25.41 14.29
C GLU A 167 -28.21 26.41 13.65
N ASP A 168 -27.88 26.25 12.38
CA ASP A 168 -27.01 27.17 11.61
C ASP A 168 -27.39 27.17 10.13
N PRO A 169 -28.27 28.08 9.68
CA PRO A 169 -28.71 28.15 8.28
C PRO A 169 -27.60 28.55 7.31
N ASN A 170 -26.46 29.05 7.80
CA ASN A 170 -25.32 29.45 6.97
C ASN A 170 -24.20 28.37 6.94
N PHE A 171 -24.39 27.28 7.66
CA PHE A 171 -23.41 26.20 7.65
C PHE A 171 -23.39 25.49 6.29
N SER A 172 -22.22 25.32 5.74
CA SER A 172 -22.02 24.56 4.50
C SER A 172 -20.73 23.78 4.58
N LEU A 173 -20.78 22.52 4.14
CA LEU A 173 -19.58 21.71 3.95
C LEU A 173 -18.74 22.13 2.71
N GLU A 174 -19.16 23.14 1.97
CA GLU A 174 -18.40 23.79 0.89
C GLU A 174 -17.65 25.04 1.38
N ASP A 175 -17.85 25.45 2.64
CA ASP A 175 -17.11 26.54 3.27
C ASP A 175 -15.77 26.02 3.80
N VAL A 176 -14.68 26.54 3.28
CA VAL A 176 -13.30 26.12 3.60
C VAL A 176 -12.94 26.18 5.10
N ARG A 177 -13.73 26.89 5.90
CA ARG A 177 -13.55 26.93 7.37
C ARG A 177 -13.92 25.64 8.07
N TYR A 178 -14.64 24.72 7.41
CA TYR A 178 -15.21 23.50 8.00
C TYR A 178 -14.69 22.26 7.28
N SER A 179 -13.69 21.62 7.86
CA SER A 179 -13.24 20.30 7.37
C SER A 179 -14.29 19.24 7.67
N SER A 180 -14.49 18.30 6.76
CA SER A 180 -15.55 17.30 6.86
C SER A 180 -15.11 15.87 6.54
N ILE A 181 -15.95 14.91 6.99
CA ILE A 181 -15.91 13.54 6.48
C ILE A 181 -17.17 13.27 5.69
N ARG A 182 -17.05 13.24 4.37
CA ARG A 182 -18.12 13.04 3.40
C ARG A 182 -18.45 11.56 3.22
N TYR A 183 -19.73 11.22 3.24
CA TYR A 183 -20.20 9.87 2.95
C TYR A 183 -20.84 9.82 1.56
N VAL A 184 -20.24 9.07 0.62
CA VAL A 184 -20.68 9.04 -0.79
C VAL A 184 -21.19 7.64 -1.17
N ALA A 185 -22.46 7.57 -1.59
CA ALA A 185 -23.08 6.35 -2.11
C ALA A 185 -22.63 6.11 -3.56
N THR A 186 -21.63 5.28 -3.75
CA THR A 186 -21.06 4.93 -5.06
C THR A 186 -20.52 3.51 -5.07
N THR A 187 -20.28 2.97 -6.28
CA THR A 187 -19.63 1.65 -6.47
C THR A 187 -18.12 1.69 -6.24
N THR A 188 -17.52 2.85 -6.03
CA THR A 188 -16.09 3.02 -5.74
C THR A 188 -15.74 2.33 -4.41
N ARG A 189 -14.65 1.58 -4.39
CA ARG A 189 -14.15 0.85 -3.22
C ARG A 189 -12.89 1.54 -2.68
N ASN A 190 -13.06 2.74 -2.11
CA ASN A 190 -11.94 3.54 -1.60
C ASN A 190 -12.37 4.47 -0.45
N ALA A 191 -11.38 5.08 0.21
CA ALA A 191 -11.50 6.30 0.99
C ALA A 191 -10.31 7.19 0.62
N THR A 192 -10.41 8.50 0.81
CA THR A 192 -9.34 9.45 0.51
C THR A 192 -9.37 10.62 1.47
N GLY A 193 -8.18 11.07 1.91
CA GLY A 193 -8.01 12.24 2.77
C GLY A 193 -7.25 13.37 2.04
N PRO A 194 -7.89 14.05 1.05
CA PRO A 194 -7.30 15.23 0.43
C PRO A 194 -7.18 16.37 1.42
N ARG A 195 -6.28 17.30 1.15
CA ARG A 195 -6.10 18.52 1.94
C ARG A 195 -5.74 19.69 1.04
N VAL A 196 -6.13 20.87 1.45
CA VAL A 196 -5.74 22.15 0.86
C VAL A 196 -4.72 22.80 1.78
N SER A 197 -3.62 23.28 1.25
CA SER A 197 -2.58 23.92 2.05
C SER A 197 -2.09 25.20 1.40
N ASP A 198 -1.69 26.15 2.24
CA ASP A 198 -1.03 27.39 1.80
C ASP A 198 0.32 27.05 1.14
N PRO A 199 0.50 27.38 -0.15
CA PRO A 199 1.74 27.07 -0.87
C PRO A 199 2.96 27.84 -0.33
N ARG A 200 2.75 28.89 0.47
CA ARG A 200 3.82 29.70 1.05
C ARG A 200 4.44 29.05 2.29
N THR A 201 3.61 28.39 3.12
CA THR A 201 4.02 27.89 4.46
C THR A 201 3.85 26.39 4.66
N GLY A 202 3.00 25.74 3.85
CA GLY A 202 2.56 24.37 4.10
C GLY A 202 1.46 24.26 5.15
N GLU A 203 0.89 25.37 5.63
CA GLU A 203 -0.25 25.36 6.55
C GLU A 203 -1.44 24.68 5.88
N ILE A 204 -1.98 23.64 6.51
CA ILE A 204 -3.22 23.01 6.06
C ILE A 204 -4.38 23.91 6.47
N ILE A 205 -5.19 24.30 5.48
CA ILE A 205 -6.34 25.19 5.65
C ILE A 205 -7.61 24.38 5.86
N GLU A 206 -7.75 23.33 5.06
CA GLU A 206 -8.92 22.45 5.02
C GLU A 206 -8.53 21.03 4.62
N SER A 207 -9.35 20.06 5.05
CA SER A 207 -9.27 18.69 4.56
C SER A 207 -10.65 18.03 4.58
N ASP A 208 -11.14 17.61 3.41
CA ASP A 208 -12.38 16.87 3.27
C ASP A 208 -12.08 15.40 3.01
N ILE A 209 -12.28 14.55 4.01
CA ILE A 209 -12.14 13.12 3.87
C ILE A 209 -13.37 12.56 3.16
N ILE A 210 -13.17 11.74 2.14
CA ILE A 210 -14.26 11.11 1.38
C ILE A 210 -14.29 9.62 1.66
N TRP A 211 -15.42 9.16 2.20
CA TRP A 211 -15.72 7.75 2.39
C TRP A 211 -16.69 7.26 1.32
N TYR A 212 -16.31 6.24 0.55
CA TYR A 212 -17.17 5.61 -0.45
C TYR A 212 -17.84 4.36 0.13
N HIS A 213 -19.17 4.25 0.00
CA HIS A 213 -19.98 3.18 0.61
C HIS A 213 -19.45 1.76 0.32
N ASN A 214 -19.15 1.46 -0.95
CA ASN A 214 -18.68 0.12 -1.34
C ASN A 214 -17.29 -0.26 -0.80
N HIS A 215 -16.61 0.64 -0.10
CA HIS A 215 -15.38 0.32 0.61
C HIS A 215 -15.60 -0.72 1.70
N LEU A 216 -16.77 -0.70 2.34
CA LEU A 216 -17.21 -1.70 3.33
C LEU A 216 -17.12 -3.13 2.78
N ARG A 217 -17.60 -3.36 1.55
CA ARG A 217 -17.54 -4.67 0.89
C ARG A 217 -16.10 -5.18 0.77
N SER A 218 -15.17 -4.31 0.38
CA SER A 218 -13.76 -4.68 0.26
C SER A 218 -13.14 -5.08 1.59
N TYR A 219 -13.46 -4.34 2.67
CA TYR A 219 -12.96 -4.67 4.01
C TYR A 219 -13.54 -5.97 4.52
N ARG A 220 -14.86 -6.18 4.41
CA ARG A 220 -15.52 -7.43 4.77
C ARG A 220 -14.91 -8.64 4.04
N ASN A 221 -14.78 -8.56 2.72
CA ASN A 221 -14.24 -9.65 1.91
C ASN A 221 -12.80 -9.99 2.34
N ARG A 222 -11.96 -8.97 2.49
CA ARG A 222 -10.58 -9.16 2.92
C ARG A 222 -10.47 -9.69 4.35
N TYR A 223 -11.35 -9.25 5.25
CA TYR A 223 -11.43 -9.74 6.63
C TYR A 223 -11.72 -11.24 6.67
N LEU A 224 -12.71 -11.70 5.89
CA LEU A 224 -13.01 -13.12 5.76
C LEU A 224 -11.79 -13.89 5.21
N LEU A 225 -11.19 -13.43 4.12
CA LEU A 225 -10.10 -14.14 3.44
C LEU A 225 -8.82 -14.20 4.27
N GLU A 226 -8.48 -13.15 4.99
CA GLU A 226 -7.21 -13.04 5.72
C GLU A 226 -7.31 -13.51 7.17
N THR A 227 -8.50 -13.48 7.79
CA THR A 227 -8.65 -13.83 9.20
C THR A 227 -9.59 -15.00 9.46
N GLY A 228 -10.45 -15.39 8.53
CA GLY A 228 -11.49 -16.42 8.74
C GLY A 228 -10.97 -17.78 9.22
N ALA A 229 -9.73 -18.14 8.89
CA ALA A 229 -9.12 -19.36 9.42
C ALA A 229 -9.00 -19.34 10.96
N ALA A 230 -8.59 -18.20 11.54
CA ALA A 230 -8.36 -18.04 12.98
C ALA A 230 -9.51 -17.32 13.71
N ASN A 231 -10.37 -16.60 12.99
CA ASN A 231 -11.42 -15.73 13.53
C ASN A 231 -12.82 -16.22 13.13
N PRO A 232 -13.58 -16.86 14.01
CA PRO A 232 -14.95 -17.30 13.70
C PRO A 232 -15.91 -16.17 13.27
N LYS A 233 -15.75 -14.96 13.79
CA LYS A 233 -16.60 -13.81 13.45
C LYS A 233 -16.45 -13.37 11.98
N ALA A 234 -15.35 -13.72 11.32
CA ALA A 234 -15.11 -13.39 9.93
C ALA A 234 -15.69 -14.41 8.94
N ARG A 235 -16.23 -15.56 9.41
CA ARG A 235 -16.71 -16.69 8.59
C ARG A 235 -18.11 -16.49 8.01
N THR A 236 -18.47 -15.28 7.65
CA THR A 236 -19.81 -14.96 7.13
C THR A 236 -19.78 -13.67 6.30
N LEU A 237 -20.75 -13.55 5.38
CA LEU A 237 -21.02 -12.27 4.71
C LEU A 237 -21.84 -11.30 5.56
N ASP A 238 -22.51 -11.79 6.59
CA ASP A 238 -23.23 -11.03 7.59
C ASP A 238 -22.33 -10.69 8.79
N THR A 239 -21.17 -10.09 8.49
CA THR A 239 -20.19 -9.72 9.52
C THR A 239 -20.82 -8.83 10.59
N PRO A 240 -20.63 -9.11 11.90
CA PRO A 240 -21.21 -8.34 12.99
C PRO A 240 -20.94 -6.84 12.88
N GLU A 241 -21.92 -6.01 13.21
CA GLU A 241 -21.83 -4.54 13.10
C GLU A 241 -20.61 -3.97 13.84
N GLY A 242 -20.30 -4.48 15.03
CA GLY A 242 -19.12 -4.03 15.78
C GLY A 242 -17.79 -4.31 15.07
N GLU A 243 -17.68 -5.43 14.36
CA GLU A 243 -16.47 -5.75 13.57
C GLU A 243 -16.34 -4.78 12.37
N ILE A 244 -17.45 -4.53 11.64
CA ILE A 244 -17.47 -3.54 10.55
C ILE A 244 -17.19 -2.14 11.09
N GLY A 245 -17.76 -1.78 12.23
CA GLY A 245 -17.52 -0.51 12.89
C GLY A 245 -16.05 -0.28 13.25
N GLU A 246 -15.37 -1.29 13.79
CA GLU A 246 -13.92 -1.20 14.04
C GLU A 246 -13.11 -1.07 12.74
N MET A 247 -13.51 -1.71 11.66
CA MET A 247 -12.86 -1.51 10.36
C MET A 247 -13.03 -0.06 9.88
N ILE A 248 -14.24 0.50 9.97
CA ILE A 248 -14.51 1.90 9.65
C ILE A 248 -13.63 2.81 10.50
N ARG A 249 -13.63 2.65 11.81
CA ARG A 249 -12.82 3.45 12.74
C ARG A 249 -11.35 3.47 12.33
N ARG A 250 -10.76 2.30 11.98
CA ARG A 250 -9.35 2.20 11.57
C ARG A 250 -9.06 2.90 10.26
N VAL A 251 -9.99 2.85 9.31
CA VAL A 251 -9.81 3.54 8.03
C VAL A 251 -9.95 5.05 8.21
N ILE A 252 -10.96 5.50 8.95
CA ILE A 252 -11.12 6.93 9.26
C ILE A 252 -9.88 7.45 9.98
N SER A 253 -9.36 6.73 10.98
CA SER A 253 -8.12 7.09 11.67
C SER A 253 -6.92 7.18 10.69
N HIS A 254 -6.84 6.30 9.68
CA HIS A 254 -5.83 6.35 8.63
C HIS A 254 -5.98 7.58 7.72
N GLU A 255 -7.21 7.86 7.23
CA GLU A 255 -7.46 9.03 6.37
C GLU A 255 -7.22 10.36 7.13
N VAL A 256 -7.58 10.41 8.42
CA VAL A 256 -7.22 11.53 9.30
C VAL A 256 -5.71 11.69 9.39
N GLY A 257 -4.94 10.60 9.49
CA GLY A 257 -3.49 10.65 9.46
C GLY A 257 -2.94 11.33 8.19
N HIS A 258 -3.54 11.05 7.02
CA HIS A 258 -3.22 11.77 5.79
C HIS A 258 -3.58 13.25 5.87
N ALA A 259 -4.75 13.55 6.40
CA ALA A 259 -5.23 14.90 6.60
C ALA A 259 -4.39 15.70 7.63
N LEU A 260 -3.69 15.02 8.53
CA LEU A 260 -2.70 15.59 9.44
C LEU A 260 -1.31 15.79 8.81
N GLY A 261 -1.08 15.31 7.59
CA GLY A 261 0.19 15.47 6.87
C GLY A 261 1.05 14.20 6.76
N LEU A 262 0.58 13.05 7.25
CA LEU A 262 1.35 11.80 7.25
C LEU A 262 1.15 11.01 5.95
N PRO A 263 2.22 10.65 5.21
CA PRO A 263 2.17 9.69 4.12
C PRO A 263 2.15 8.25 4.63
N HIS A 264 1.98 7.30 3.73
CA HIS A 264 2.11 5.89 4.07
C HIS A 264 3.52 5.54 4.58
N ASN A 265 3.60 4.74 5.63
CA ASN A 265 4.83 4.14 6.13
C ASN A 265 4.74 2.60 6.07
N MET A 266 5.12 2.01 4.92
CA MET A 266 5.06 0.57 4.69
C MET A 266 6.15 -0.22 5.42
N LYS A 267 7.12 0.45 6.05
CA LYS A 267 8.19 -0.18 6.85
C LYS A 267 7.73 -0.54 8.25
N ALA A 268 6.70 0.11 8.73
CA ALA A 268 6.19 -0.01 10.09
C ALA A 268 5.72 -1.42 10.46
N SER A 269 5.10 -2.14 9.53
CA SER A 269 4.67 -3.53 9.77
C SER A 269 5.82 -4.51 9.93
N SER A 270 7.01 -4.19 9.38
CA SER A 270 8.21 -5.04 9.52
C SER A 270 8.94 -4.89 10.85
N ALA A 271 8.50 -3.99 11.73
CA ALA A 271 9.11 -3.77 13.03
C ALA A 271 8.78 -4.86 14.06
N TYR A 272 7.69 -5.58 13.87
CA TYR A 272 7.25 -6.61 14.81
C TYR A 272 7.59 -8.02 14.31
N PRO A 273 8.11 -8.90 15.20
CA PRO A 273 8.33 -10.31 14.86
C PRO A 273 7.03 -11.01 14.48
N VAL A 274 7.06 -11.86 13.43
CA VAL A 274 5.91 -12.66 13.00
C VAL A 274 5.32 -13.49 14.14
N ASP A 275 6.16 -14.06 15.01
CA ASP A 275 5.69 -14.85 16.16
C ASP A 275 4.95 -14.00 17.19
N SER A 276 5.37 -12.76 17.40
CA SER A 276 4.70 -11.83 18.31
C SER A 276 3.28 -11.46 17.81
N LEU A 277 3.07 -11.43 16.49
CA LEU A 277 1.76 -11.18 15.90
C LEU A 277 0.76 -12.34 16.11
N ARG A 278 1.22 -13.49 16.58
CA ARG A 278 0.41 -14.63 17.01
C ARG A 278 0.12 -14.65 18.51
N SER A 279 0.59 -13.66 19.24
CA SER A 279 0.33 -13.50 20.68
C SER A 279 -0.81 -12.50 20.92
N GLY A 280 -1.85 -12.93 21.62
CA GLY A 280 -2.97 -12.07 22.01
C GLY A 280 -2.51 -10.90 22.87
N SER A 281 -1.74 -11.15 23.92
CA SER A 281 -1.22 -10.09 24.81
C SER A 281 -0.38 -9.06 24.06
N PHE A 282 0.45 -9.50 23.12
CA PHE A 282 1.24 -8.61 22.30
C PHE A 282 0.36 -7.76 21.35
N THR A 283 -0.53 -8.41 20.60
CA THR A 283 -1.33 -7.72 19.57
C THR A 283 -2.39 -6.79 20.15
N GLN A 284 -2.96 -7.12 21.31
CA GLN A 284 -3.87 -6.21 22.03
C GLN A 284 -3.16 -4.92 22.48
N LYS A 285 -1.91 -5.04 22.94
CA LYS A 285 -1.11 -3.90 23.41
C LYS A 285 -0.54 -3.08 22.25
N ASN A 286 0.08 -3.73 21.27
CA ASN A 286 0.93 -3.09 20.27
C ASN A 286 0.27 -2.96 18.87
N GLY A 287 -0.87 -3.63 18.64
CA GLY A 287 -1.43 -3.74 17.29
C GLY A 287 -0.62 -4.67 16.40
N ILE A 288 -0.69 -4.46 15.09
CA ILE A 288 -0.05 -5.29 14.05
C ILE A 288 0.99 -4.52 13.21
N ALA A 289 1.14 -3.23 13.45
CA ALA A 289 2.14 -2.35 12.85
C ALA A 289 2.40 -1.18 13.79
N THR A 290 3.53 -0.49 13.66
CA THR A 290 3.89 0.64 14.52
C THR A 290 3.17 1.94 14.19
N THR A 291 2.38 1.98 13.13
CA THR A 291 1.55 3.11 12.72
C THR A 291 0.26 2.67 12.05
N ILE A 292 -0.77 3.48 12.18
CA ILE A 292 -2.01 3.35 11.41
C ILE A 292 -1.79 3.62 9.92
N MET A 293 -0.70 4.33 9.54
CA MET A 293 -0.37 4.70 8.16
C MET A 293 0.27 3.58 7.33
N ASP A 294 0.50 2.40 7.88
CA ASP A 294 0.88 1.21 7.13
C ASP A 294 -0.35 0.57 6.46
N TYR A 295 -0.15 -0.20 5.40
CA TYR A 295 -1.21 -1.02 4.78
C TYR A 295 -1.25 -2.46 5.31
N ALA A 296 -0.77 -2.73 6.51
CA ALA A 296 -1.01 -3.97 7.24
C ALA A 296 -2.52 -4.11 7.53
N ARG A 297 -3.31 -4.58 6.55
CA ARG A 297 -4.79 -4.54 6.61
C ARG A 297 -5.33 -5.37 7.76
N TYR A 298 -4.94 -6.65 7.79
CA TYR A 298 -5.37 -7.62 8.78
C TYR A 298 -4.23 -8.52 9.22
N ASN A 299 -4.34 -9.08 10.42
CA ASN A 299 -3.40 -10.04 10.95
C ASN A 299 -3.64 -11.44 10.34
N TYR A 300 -3.10 -11.65 9.15
CA TYR A 300 -3.23 -12.92 8.42
C TYR A 300 -2.25 -14.00 8.86
N VAL A 301 -1.35 -13.74 9.83
CA VAL A 301 -0.42 -14.74 10.36
C VAL A 301 -0.98 -15.48 11.56
N ALA A 302 -2.03 -14.98 12.20
CA ALA A 302 -2.73 -15.67 13.26
C ALA A 302 -3.25 -17.02 12.77
N GLN A 303 -3.11 -18.07 13.58
CA GLN A 303 -3.46 -19.43 13.22
C GLN A 303 -4.65 -19.93 14.06
N PRO A 304 -5.39 -20.94 13.59
CA PRO A 304 -6.37 -21.63 14.44
C PRO A 304 -5.75 -22.05 15.77
N GLY A 305 -6.41 -21.70 16.88
CA GLY A 305 -5.93 -21.94 18.23
C GLY A 305 -5.15 -20.78 18.87
N ASP A 306 -4.80 -19.76 18.11
CA ASP A 306 -4.28 -18.51 18.70
C ASP A 306 -5.43 -17.73 19.36
N GLU A 307 -5.27 -17.34 20.63
CA GLU A 307 -6.35 -16.72 21.42
C GLU A 307 -6.17 -15.21 21.60
N ASN A 308 -7.30 -14.51 21.72
CA ASN A 308 -7.36 -13.07 21.99
C ASN A 308 -6.56 -12.19 21.00
N ILE A 309 -6.41 -12.65 19.78
CA ILE A 309 -5.65 -11.95 18.74
C ILE A 309 -6.38 -10.68 18.31
N ARG A 310 -5.63 -9.59 18.19
CA ARG A 310 -6.10 -8.40 17.48
C ARG A 310 -5.85 -8.57 15.98
N PHE A 311 -6.90 -8.42 15.18
CA PHE A 311 -6.82 -8.62 13.73
C PHE A 311 -6.63 -7.32 12.93
N VAL A 312 -6.84 -6.17 13.53
CA VAL A 312 -6.81 -4.86 12.87
C VAL A 312 -5.73 -3.94 13.43
N ARG A 313 -5.25 -3.02 12.60
CA ARG A 313 -4.30 -1.98 13.01
C ARG A 313 -4.86 -1.08 14.12
N GLN A 314 -3.96 -0.36 14.77
CA GLN A 314 -4.26 0.75 15.68
C GLN A 314 -3.15 1.80 15.57
N LEU A 315 -3.37 2.97 16.15
CA LEU A 315 -2.31 3.95 16.38
C LEU A 315 -1.18 3.32 17.19
N GLY A 316 0.04 3.67 16.86
CA GLY A 316 1.22 3.04 17.44
C GLY A 316 2.34 4.03 17.72
N PRO A 317 3.51 3.53 18.17
CA PRO A 317 4.63 4.38 18.60
C PRO A 317 5.17 5.29 17.48
N TYR A 318 5.04 4.91 16.21
CA TYR A 318 5.44 5.79 15.11
C TYR A 318 4.47 6.96 14.95
N ASP A 319 3.17 6.77 15.18
CA ASP A 319 2.18 7.86 15.14
C ASP A 319 2.47 8.87 16.25
N ASP A 320 2.72 8.40 17.48
CA ASP A 320 3.15 9.22 18.61
C ASP A 320 4.38 10.07 18.25
N TYR A 321 5.40 9.42 17.70
CA TYR A 321 6.67 10.06 17.33
C TYR A 321 6.50 11.08 16.20
N SER A 322 5.78 10.72 15.14
CA SER A 322 5.63 11.60 13.98
C SER A 322 4.79 12.83 14.30
N ILE A 323 3.72 12.69 15.08
CA ILE A 323 2.90 13.82 15.54
C ILE A 323 3.68 14.69 16.53
N GLU A 324 4.42 14.11 17.46
CA GLU A 324 5.30 14.87 18.35
C GLU A 324 6.28 15.72 17.54
N TRP A 325 6.96 15.13 16.56
CA TRP A 325 7.91 15.83 15.69
C TRP A 325 7.23 16.88 14.81
N GLY A 326 6.06 16.59 14.25
CA GLY A 326 5.36 17.48 13.33
C GLY A 326 4.64 18.65 14.00
N TYR A 327 4.17 18.48 15.24
CA TYR A 327 3.27 19.44 15.89
C TYR A 327 3.76 20.05 17.21
N ARG A 328 4.84 19.52 17.83
CA ARG A 328 5.39 20.15 19.04
C ARG A 328 5.71 21.63 18.75
N PHE A 329 5.17 22.51 19.56
CA PHE A 329 5.42 23.94 19.49
C PHE A 329 6.75 24.30 20.19
N PHE A 330 7.50 25.23 19.62
CA PHE A 330 8.76 25.71 20.17
C PHE A 330 8.68 27.23 20.37
N PRO A 331 8.35 27.68 21.58
CA PRO A 331 8.29 29.11 21.87
C PRO A 331 9.61 29.83 21.50
N MET A 332 9.50 31.03 20.96
CA MET A 332 10.64 31.91 20.67
C MET A 332 11.70 31.36 19.70
N LYS A 333 11.42 30.26 18.97
CA LYS A 333 12.36 29.72 18.00
C LYS A 333 11.98 30.10 16.57
N THR A 334 12.99 30.44 15.78
CA THR A 334 12.86 30.55 14.33
C THR A 334 12.82 29.15 13.68
N SER A 335 12.38 29.05 12.44
CA SER A 335 12.38 27.79 11.68
C SER A 335 13.76 27.11 11.64
N GLU A 336 14.84 27.89 11.58
CA GLU A 336 16.21 27.38 11.57
C GLU A 336 16.65 26.81 12.93
N THR A 337 16.35 27.52 14.02
CA THR A 337 16.69 27.04 15.38
C THR A 337 15.80 25.88 15.81
N GLU A 338 14.55 25.85 15.38
CA GLU A 338 13.63 24.72 15.55
C GLU A 338 14.16 23.44 14.87
N LYS A 339 14.67 23.57 13.64
CA LYS A 339 15.26 22.47 12.85
C LYS A 339 16.35 21.71 13.64
N VAL A 340 17.19 22.44 14.38
CA VAL A 340 18.24 21.82 15.22
C VAL A 340 17.63 20.96 16.33
N SER A 341 16.57 21.46 16.98
CA SER A 341 15.89 20.72 18.05
C SER A 341 15.16 19.47 17.54
N LEU A 342 14.48 19.62 16.42
CA LEU A 342 13.78 18.53 15.74
C LEU A 342 14.75 17.44 15.28
N ARG A 343 15.93 17.84 14.74
CA ARG A 343 16.97 16.89 14.35
C ARG A 343 17.45 16.05 15.52
N LYS A 344 17.67 16.65 16.70
CA LYS A 344 18.05 15.90 17.92
C LYS A 344 16.99 14.87 18.33
N MET A 345 15.70 15.15 18.12
CA MET A 345 14.63 14.16 18.36
C MET A 345 14.73 12.98 17.39
N VAL A 346 14.99 13.26 16.12
CA VAL A 346 15.13 12.23 15.08
C VAL A 346 16.37 11.37 15.31
N ASP A 347 17.51 11.97 15.62
CA ASP A 347 18.78 11.27 15.87
C ASP A 347 18.65 10.21 16.99
N LYS A 348 17.83 10.47 18.00
CA LYS A 348 17.57 9.51 19.09
C LYS A 348 16.72 8.31 18.70
N LYS A 349 15.88 8.43 17.67
CA LYS A 349 14.83 7.44 17.36
C LYS A 349 14.99 6.75 16.00
N SER A 350 15.60 7.41 15.01
CA SER A 350 15.58 6.98 13.61
C SER A 350 16.23 5.63 13.31
N MET A 351 17.08 5.12 14.19
CA MET A 351 17.71 3.79 14.06
C MET A 351 16.92 2.67 14.75
N ASN A 352 15.91 3.00 15.55
CA ASN A 352 15.04 2.01 16.19
C ASN A 352 13.92 1.60 15.19
N PRO A 353 13.74 0.30 14.90
CA PRO A 353 12.72 -0.21 13.98
C PRO A 353 11.30 0.31 14.25
N LEU A 354 10.95 0.62 15.50
CA LEU A 354 9.64 1.15 15.87
C LEU A 354 9.36 2.53 15.29
N TYR A 355 10.39 3.28 14.92
CA TYR A 355 10.30 4.67 14.45
C TYR A 355 10.86 4.88 13.03
N MET A 356 11.24 3.80 12.34
CA MET A 356 11.76 3.89 10.98
C MET A 356 10.65 4.24 9.99
N TYR A 357 11.00 5.09 9.02
CA TYR A 357 10.16 5.44 7.89
C TYR A 357 10.63 4.76 6.60
N GLY A 358 9.68 4.30 5.78
CA GLY A 358 9.93 3.79 4.44
C GLY A 358 8.62 3.48 3.71
N SER A 359 8.49 3.98 2.48
CA SER A 359 7.23 3.89 1.72
C SER A 359 7.32 3.16 0.39
N GLY A 360 8.47 2.54 0.06
CA GLY A 360 8.63 1.87 -1.24
C GLY A 360 10.06 1.43 -1.52
N GLY A 361 10.47 1.46 -2.79
CA GLY A 361 11.83 1.08 -3.20
C GLY A 361 12.05 -0.42 -3.38
N ASN A 362 13.31 -0.84 -3.26
CA ASN A 362 13.71 -2.24 -3.39
C ASN A 362 13.83 -2.96 -2.02
N ASP A 363 13.50 -2.26 -0.94
CA ASP A 363 13.56 -2.79 0.42
C ASP A 363 12.42 -3.81 0.64
N PRO A 364 12.74 -5.08 0.95
CA PRO A 364 11.74 -6.10 1.28
C PRO A 364 10.93 -5.79 2.53
N LYS A 365 11.39 -4.87 3.39
CA LYS A 365 10.69 -4.41 4.58
C LYS A 365 9.66 -3.31 4.31
N THR A 366 9.63 -2.75 3.08
CA THR A 366 8.67 -1.71 2.69
C THR A 366 7.67 -2.24 1.66
N GLN A 367 6.82 -3.18 2.07
CA GLN A 367 5.87 -3.83 1.20
C GLN A 367 4.43 -3.56 1.64
N THR A 368 3.60 -3.10 0.71
CA THR A 368 2.17 -2.93 0.97
C THR A 368 1.53 -4.27 1.37
N GLU A 369 0.72 -4.25 2.42
CA GLU A 369 -0.03 -5.41 2.93
C GLU A 369 0.84 -6.60 3.39
N ASN A 370 2.15 -6.40 3.60
CA ASN A 370 2.98 -7.34 4.35
C ASN A 370 2.83 -7.08 5.85
N ILE A 371 3.02 -8.09 6.69
CA ILE A 371 3.10 -7.95 8.15
C ILE A 371 4.24 -8.81 8.69
N GLY A 372 4.86 -8.32 9.78
CA GLY A 372 5.97 -8.99 10.44
C GLY A 372 7.32 -8.80 9.74
N ASP A 373 8.36 -9.14 10.46
CA ASP A 373 9.77 -8.97 10.09
C ASP A 373 10.27 -9.99 9.06
N ASP A 374 9.56 -11.11 8.87
CA ASP A 374 9.88 -12.19 7.93
C ASP A 374 8.75 -12.42 6.92
N PRO A 375 8.84 -11.82 5.71
CA PRO A 375 7.83 -11.98 4.66
C PRO A 375 7.63 -13.44 4.20
N ILE A 376 8.64 -14.29 4.31
CA ILE A 376 8.56 -15.72 3.93
C ILE A 376 7.68 -16.46 4.94
N LYS A 377 7.96 -16.29 6.24
CA LYS A 377 7.20 -16.89 7.33
C LYS A 377 5.76 -16.39 7.37
N ALA A 378 5.57 -15.07 7.22
CA ALA A 378 4.25 -14.46 7.13
C ALA A 378 3.44 -15.03 5.96
N SER A 379 4.03 -15.08 4.76
CA SER A 379 3.38 -15.66 3.57
C SER A 379 3.05 -17.14 3.74
N TYR A 380 3.91 -17.91 4.42
CA TYR A 380 3.64 -19.31 4.73
C TYR A 380 2.38 -19.45 5.60
N TYR A 381 2.26 -18.68 6.68
CA TYR A 381 1.06 -18.70 7.52
C TYR A 381 -0.18 -18.21 6.78
N GLY A 382 -0.04 -17.15 5.97
CA GLY A 382 -1.14 -16.64 5.14
C GLY A 382 -1.66 -17.67 4.14
N ILE A 383 -0.77 -18.40 3.43
CA ILE A 383 -1.19 -19.46 2.51
C ILE A 383 -1.82 -20.63 3.26
N LYS A 384 -1.29 -20.99 4.45
CA LYS A 384 -1.89 -22.03 5.29
C LYS A 384 -3.32 -21.68 5.68
N ASN A 385 -3.57 -20.43 6.05
CA ASN A 385 -4.90 -19.90 6.35
C ASN A 385 -5.81 -19.90 5.12
N LEU A 386 -5.30 -19.45 3.94
CA LEU A 386 -6.10 -19.46 2.71
C LEU A 386 -6.57 -20.86 2.31
N LYS A 387 -5.77 -21.91 2.55
CA LYS A 387 -6.19 -23.29 2.31
C LYS A 387 -7.43 -23.67 3.13
N ILE A 388 -7.48 -23.25 4.41
CA ILE A 388 -8.63 -23.45 5.29
C ILE A 388 -9.83 -22.64 4.79
N VAL A 389 -9.61 -21.37 4.43
CA VAL A 389 -10.68 -20.48 3.93
C VAL A 389 -11.28 -21.06 2.66
N VAL A 390 -10.46 -21.47 1.68
CA VAL A 390 -10.95 -22.00 0.40
C VAL A 390 -11.76 -23.29 0.58
N SER A 391 -11.37 -24.17 1.50
CA SER A 391 -12.11 -25.40 1.76
C SER A 391 -13.50 -25.16 2.37
N ASN A 392 -13.72 -24.02 3.01
CA ASN A 392 -14.99 -23.65 3.66
C ASN A 392 -15.70 -22.47 2.97
N LEU A 393 -15.16 -21.94 1.87
CA LEU A 393 -15.62 -20.68 1.27
C LEU A 393 -17.09 -20.73 0.85
N ASP A 394 -17.53 -21.85 0.25
CA ASP A 394 -18.90 -22.04 -0.17
C ASP A 394 -19.87 -22.03 1.02
N GLU A 395 -19.56 -22.78 2.07
CA GLU A 395 -20.35 -22.85 3.31
C GLU A 395 -20.48 -21.47 3.99
N TRP A 396 -19.38 -20.71 4.04
CA TRP A 396 -19.35 -19.41 4.73
C TRP A 396 -20.01 -18.28 3.93
N THR A 397 -20.19 -18.44 2.62
CA THR A 397 -20.58 -17.31 1.74
C THR A 397 -21.83 -17.56 0.92
N THR A 398 -22.39 -18.78 0.93
CA THR A 398 -23.57 -19.11 0.12
C THR A 398 -24.67 -19.69 1.00
N LYS A 399 -25.88 -19.13 0.88
CA LYS A 399 -27.08 -19.63 1.57
C LYS A 399 -28.04 -20.28 0.56
N LYS A 400 -28.89 -21.19 1.04
CA LYS A 400 -29.92 -21.82 0.21
C LYS A 400 -30.78 -20.76 -0.47
N GLY A 401 -30.93 -20.85 -1.80
CA GLY A 401 -31.71 -19.92 -2.61
C GLY A 401 -30.93 -18.71 -3.13
N GLN A 402 -29.67 -18.54 -2.77
CA GLN A 402 -28.81 -17.48 -3.30
C GLN A 402 -28.02 -17.91 -4.54
N SER A 403 -27.63 -16.93 -5.36
CA SER A 403 -26.69 -17.15 -6.47
C SER A 403 -25.25 -17.33 -5.95
N TYR A 404 -24.38 -17.91 -6.79
CA TYR A 404 -22.95 -18.05 -6.49
C TYR A 404 -22.10 -16.82 -6.83
N GLU A 405 -22.71 -15.63 -6.94
CA GLU A 405 -21.97 -14.41 -7.34
C GLU A 405 -20.96 -13.97 -6.29
N ASP A 406 -21.36 -13.93 -5.00
CA ASP A 406 -20.46 -13.60 -3.90
C ASP A 406 -19.33 -14.64 -3.75
N LEU A 407 -19.65 -15.93 -3.90
CA LEU A 407 -18.66 -16.99 -3.91
C LEU A 407 -17.63 -16.79 -5.03
N ASN A 408 -18.11 -16.47 -6.25
CA ASN A 408 -17.24 -16.21 -7.40
C ASN A 408 -16.36 -14.98 -7.19
N GLU A 409 -16.88 -13.92 -6.60
CA GLU A 409 -16.10 -12.71 -6.26
C GLU A 409 -15.00 -13.06 -5.25
N LEU A 410 -15.36 -13.68 -4.13
CA LEU A 410 -14.42 -14.02 -3.06
C LEU A 410 -13.35 -15.03 -3.50
N TYR A 411 -13.70 -15.98 -4.35
CA TYR A 411 -12.72 -16.87 -4.93
C TYR A 411 -11.69 -16.13 -5.81
N ASN A 412 -12.14 -15.18 -6.64
CA ASN A 412 -11.23 -14.36 -7.44
C ASN A 412 -10.36 -13.45 -6.55
N GLU A 413 -10.92 -12.88 -5.48
CA GLU A 413 -10.16 -12.11 -4.50
C GLU A 413 -9.14 -12.99 -3.75
N THR A 414 -9.45 -14.26 -3.45
CA THR A 414 -8.52 -15.24 -2.86
C THR A 414 -7.26 -15.42 -3.72
N ILE A 415 -7.44 -15.53 -5.04
CA ILE A 415 -6.29 -15.60 -5.97
C ILE A 415 -5.46 -14.31 -5.91
N GLY A 416 -6.12 -13.16 -5.74
CA GLY A 416 -5.46 -11.87 -5.54
C GLY A 416 -4.63 -11.82 -4.26
N VAL A 417 -5.15 -12.36 -3.15
CA VAL A 417 -4.45 -12.45 -1.85
C VAL A 417 -3.25 -13.42 -1.96
N TYR A 418 -3.48 -14.60 -2.50
CA TYR A 418 -2.42 -15.59 -2.73
C TYR A 418 -1.28 -15.01 -3.59
N ARG A 419 -1.61 -14.35 -4.70
CA ARG A 419 -0.64 -13.66 -5.56
C ARG A 419 0.19 -12.64 -4.76
N ARG A 420 -0.42 -11.90 -3.85
CA ARG A 420 0.27 -10.92 -3.01
C ARG A 420 1.29 -11.57 -2.10
N TYR A 421 0.94 -12.65 -1.41
CA TYR A 421 1.89 -13.40 -0.58
C TYR A 421 3.08 -13.93 -1.38
N ILE A 422 2.84 -14.42 -2.58
CA ILE A 422 3.92 -14.83 -3.49
C ILE A 422 4.82 -13.64 -3.85
N TYR A 423 4.26 -12.46 -4.13
CA TYR A 423 5.04 -11.27 -4.50
C TYR A 423 5.81 -10.68 -3.33
N HIS A 424 5.33 -10.81 -2.09
CA HIS A 424 6.11 -10.46 -0.90
C HIS A 424 7.42 -11.25 -0.85
N VAL A 425 7.37 -12.53 -1.17
CA VAL A 425 8.56 -13.39 -1.19
C VAL A 425 9.46 -13.10 -2.40
N ILE A 426 8.88 -12.83 -3.59
CA ILE A 426 9.65 -12.47 -4.79
C ILE A 426 10.47 -11.19 -4.57
N LYS A 427 9.97 -10.25 -3.76
CA LYS A 427 10.69 -9.01 -3.48
C LYS A 427 11.97 -9.23 -2.66
N MET A 428 12.07 -10.34 -1.93
CA MET A 428 13.29 -10.75 -1.23
C MET A 428 14.46 -11.03 -2.19
N ILE A 429 14.17 -11.51 -3.41
CA ILE A 429 15.20 -11.85 -4.40
C ILE A 429 15.81 -10.58 -5.00
N GLY A 430 17.12 -10.39 -4.81
CA GLY A 430 17.80 -9.15 -5.14
C GLY A 430 17.29 -7.95 -4.34
N GLY A 431 16.76 -8.18 -3.14
CA GLY A 431 16.31 -7.16 -2.20
C GLY A 431 17.49 -6.37 -1.63
N ILE A 432 17.26 -5.10 -1.36
CA ILE A 432 18.22 -4.19 -0.73
C ILE A 432 17.49 -3.57 0.46
N ASN A 433 18.02 -3.74 1.68
CA ASN A 433 17.53 -3.01 2.84
C ASN A 433 17.93 -1.54 2.69
N GLU A 434 16.95 -0.66 2.72
CA GLU A 434 17.15 0.79 2.55
C GLU A 434 16.84 1.49 3.89
N THR A 435 17.80 2.26 4.40
CA THR A 435 17.64 3.06 5.62
C THR A 435 17.99 4.50 5.31
N VAL A 436 17.05 5.41 5.52
CA VAL A 436 17.32 6.84 5.34
C VAL A 436 18.22 7.30 6.48
N MET A 437 19.40 7.83 6.14
CA MET A 437 20.44 8.19 7.08
C MET A 437 21.06 9.55 6.77
N VAL A 438 21.71 10.12 7.77
CA VAL A 438 22.55 11.32 7.64
C VAL A 438 23.96 11.02 8.13
N LYS A 439 24.93 11.83 7.69
CA LYS A 439 26.33 11.70 8.15
C LYS A 439 26.42 11.76 9.69
N GLY A 440 27.16 10.82 10.26
CA GLY A 440 27.36 10.69 11.73
C GLY A 440 26.48 9.62 12.39
N GLN A 441 25.68 8.86 11.61
CA GLN A 441 24.98 7.67 12.11
C GLN A 441 25.77 6.40 11.80
N ASP A 442 25.82 5.47 12.76
CA ASP A 442 26.62 4.23 12.69
C ASP A 442 25.89 3.13 11.92
N ASN A 443 25.80 3.25 10.62
CA ASN A 443 25.27 2.18 9.74
C ASN A 443 25.54 2.56 8.28
N VAL A 444 24.98 1.77 7.35
CA VAL A 444 25.02 2.04 5.91
C VAL A 444 23.60 2.21 5.35
N PRO A 445 23.37 3.17 4.43
CA PRO A 445 22.05 3.44 3.85
C PRO A 445 21.50 2.26 3.05
N TYR A 446 22.37 1.50 2.40
CA TYR A 446 22.01 0.42 1.49
C TYR A 446 22.79 -0.84 1.83
N GLN A 447 22.06 -1.95 2.06
CA GLN A 447 22.66 -3.24 2.36
C GLN A 447 21.94 -4.34 1.58
N SER A 448 22.67 -5.18 0.86
CA SER A 448 22.10 -6.34 0.20
C SER A 448 21.47 -7.29 1.20
N LEU A 449 20.28 -7.80 0.88
CA LEU A 449 19.71 -8.91 1.64
C LEU A 449 20.62 -10.14 1.48
N ASN A 450 20.97 -10.81 2.57
CA ASN A 450 21.93 -11.89 2.52
C ASN A 450 21.45 -13.07 1.65
N ALA A 451 22.41 -13.81 1.09
CA ALA A 451 22.15 -14.92 0.17
C ALA A 451 21.30 -16.05 0.82
N LYS A 452 21.44 -16.26 2.13
CA LYS A 452 20.68 -17.29 2.86
C LYS A 452 19.18 -16.99 2.83
N GLU A 453 18.78 -15.76 3.10
CA GLU A 453 17.38 -15.33 3.05
C GLU A 453 16.81 -15.38 1.63
N GLN A 454 17.60 -14.98 0.63
CA GLN A 454 17.21 -15.06 -0.77
C GLN A 454 17.05 -16.52 -1.23
N LYS A 455 17.91 -17.44 -0.80
CA LYS A 455 17.76 -18.89 -1.03
C LYS A 455 16.53 -19.49 -0.33
N ARG A 456 16.20 -19.03 0.89
CA ARG A 456 14.92 -19.37 1.56
C ARG A 456 13.72 -18.94 0.71
N ALA A 457 13.74 -17.72 0.17
CA ALA A 457 12.69 -17.21 -0.71
C ALA A 457 12.52 -18.11 -1.96
N LEU A 458 13.60 -18.49 -2.62
CA LEU A 458 13.55 -19.40 -3.77
C LEU A 458 13.01 -20.79 -3.41
N SER A 459 13.37 -21.32 -2.25
CA SER A 459 12.85 -22.60 -1.75
C SER A 459 11.35 -22.53 -1.47
N PHE A 460 10.88 -21.44 -0.85
CA PHE A 460 9.45 -21.18 -0.65
C PHE A 460 8.68 -21.12 -1.97
N LEU A 461 9.20 -20.42 -2.97
CA LEU A 461 8.57 -20.34 -4.30
C LEU A 461 8.56 -21.71 -4.99
N GLY A 462 9.58 -22.55 -4.76
CA GLY A 462 9.62 -23.94 -5.21
C GLY A 462 8.39 -24.72 -4.79
N GLN A 463 7.99 -24.58 -3.53
CA GLN A 463 6.88 -25.32 -2.93
C GLN A 463 5.50 -24.66 -3.16
N ASN A 464 5.44 -23.35 -3.14
CA ASN A 464 4.18 -22.61 -3.08
C ASN A 464 3.80 -21.90 -4.38
N LEU A 465 4.65 -21.94 -5.42
CA LEU A 465 4.34 -21.30 -6.70
C LEU A 465 4.59 -22.23 -7.90
N TRP A 466 5.79 -22.85 -7.97
CA TRP A 466 6.16 -23.62 -9.16
C TRP A 466 5.48 -24.98 -9.27
N GLN A 467 4.96 -25.51 -8.17
CA GLN A 467 4.12 -26.69 -8.16
C GLN A 467 2.65 -26.33 -8.38
N THR A 468 1.90 -27.27 -8.94
CA THR A 468 0.45 -27.12 -9.12
C THR A 468 -0.25 -27.00 -7.78
N GLN A 469 -0.98 -25.90 -7.59
CA GLN A 469 -1.69 -25.59 -6.35
C GLN A 469 -3.10 -26.20 -6.36
N SER A 470 -3.19 -27.51 -6.14
CA SER A 470 -4.45 -28.28 -6.21
C SER A 470 -5.56 -27.76 -5.30
N TRP A 471 -5.21 -27.18 -4.14
CA TRP A 471 -6.17 -26.58 -3.21
C TRP A 471 -6.98 -25.40 -3.81
N LEU A 472 -6.44 -24.72 -4.83
CA LEU A 472 -7.16 -23.72 -5.63
C LEU A 472 -7.99 -24.33 -6.76
N MET A 473 -7.83 -25.61 -7.04
CA MET A 473 -8.51 -26.31 -8.14
C MET A 473 -9.55 -27.32 -7.65
N ASN A 474 -10.14 -27.09 -6.47
CA ASN A 474 -11.18 -27.96 -5.91
C ASN A 474 -12.37 -28.05 -6.87
N PRO A 475 -12.68 -29.23 -7.46
CA PRO A 475 -13.75 -29.37 -8.46
C PRO A 475 -15.13 -28.96 -7.93
N ASN A 476 -15.43 -29.25 -6.66
CA ASN A 476 -16.70 -28.92 -6.02
C ASN A 476 -16.91 -27.40 -5.91
N LEU A 477 -15.84 -26.62 -5.78
CA LEU A 477 -15.89 -25.18 -5.74
C LEU A 477 -15.95 -24.59 -7.16
N ILE A 478 -15.06 -25.06 -8.04
CA ILE A 478 -14.93 -24.55 -9.41
C ILE A 478 -16.20 -24.78 -10.24
N SER A 479 -16.90 -25.88 -10.04
CA SER A 479 -18.16 -26.18 -10.74
C SER A 479 -19.29 -25.17 -10.44
N LYS A 480 -19.21 -24.45 -9.32
CA LYS A 480 -20.20 -23.45 -8.87
C LYS A 480 -19.91 -22.03 -9.31
N ILE A 481 -18.70 -21.75 -9.78
CA ILE A 481 -18.23 -20.41 -10.13
C ILE A 481 -17.96 -20.30 -11.63
N LYS A 482 -18.01 -19.07 -12.18
CA LYS A 482 -17.59 -18.80 -13.56
C LYS A 482 -16.06 -18.86 -13.68
N SER A 483 -15.51 -20.08 -13.69
CA SER A 483 -14.08 -20.28 -13.89
C SER A 483 -13.67 -19.89 -15.31
N LYS A 484 -12.79 -18.90 -15.45
CA LYS A 484 -12.12 -18.54 -16.72
C LYS A 484 -10.88 -19.41 -16.98
N GLY A 485 -10.94 -20.71 -16.67
CA GLY A 485 -9.77 -21.60 -16.77
C GLY A 485 -8.75 -21.30 -15.68
N ILE A 486 -9.03 -21.72 -14.45
CA ILE A 486 -8.16 -21.50 -13.28
C ILE A 486 -6.70 -21.90 -13.53
N LEU A 487 -6.47 -23.01 -14.24
CA LEU A 487 -5.13 -23.44 -14.61
C LEU A 487 -4.37 -22.36 -15.36
N LYS A 488 -5.01 -21.71 -16.35
CA LYS A 488 -4.41 -20.61 -17.10
C LYS A 488 -4.14 -19.38 -16.21
N VAL A 489 -5.00 -19.10 -15.25
CA VAL A 489 -4.79 -17.99 -14.29
C VAL A 489 -3.56 -18.27 -13.43
N LEU A 490 -3.40 -19.49 -12.92
CA LEU A 490 -2.23 -19.89 -12.13
C LEU A 490 -0.95 -19.91 -12.97
N GLN A 491 -1.00 -20.42 -14.20
CA GLN A 491 0.14 -20.34 -15.14
C GLN A 491 0.55 -18.89 -15.44
N ASN A 492 -0.41 -17.99 -15.65
CA ASN A 492 -0.12 -16.58 -15.85
C ASN A 492 0.56 -15.94 -14.62
N LEU A 493 0.16 -16.35 -13.40
CA LEU A 493 0.83 -15.93 -12.18
C LEU A 493 2.28 -16.42 -12.14
N GLN A 494 2.52 -17.70 -12.44
CA GLN A 494 3.86 -18.29 -12.51
C GLN A 494 4.74 -17.57 -13.55
N PHE A 495 4.20 -17.30 -14.74
CA PHE A 495 4.92 -16.58 -15.80
C PHE A 495 5.24 -15.14 -15.42
N SER A 496 4.28 -14.44 -14.80
CA SER A 496 4.50 -13.09 -14.30
C SER A 496 5.58 -13.05 -13.22
N ALA A 497 5.55 -14.00 -12.28
CA ALA A 497 6.55 -14.16 -11.24
C ALA A 497 7.95 -14.42 -11.83
N LEU A 498 8.07 -15.34 -12.77
CA LEU A 498 9.32 -15.66 -13.46
C LEU A 498 9.88 -14.44 -14.20
N ASN A 499 9.03 -13.72 -14.94
CA ASN A 499 9.42 -12.49 -15.63
C ASN A 499 9.91 -11.39 -14.68
N GLN A 500 9.31 -11.29 -13.47
CA GLN A 500 9.76 -10.33 -12.46
C GLN A 500 11.09 -10.75 -11.82
N ILE A 501 11.27 -12.04 -11.53
CA ILE A 501 12.51 -12.57 -10.96
C ILE A 501 13.65 -12.37 -11.96
N LEU A 502 13.45 -12.68 -13.23
CA LEU A 502 14.42 -12.53 -14.32
C LEU A 502 14.27 -11.20 -15.07
N SER A 503 13.80 -10.13 -14.44
CA SER A 503 13.76 -8.81 -15.10
C SER A 503 15.17 -8.21 -15.21
N ILE A 504 15.47 -7.55 -16.33
CA ILE A 504 16.75 -6.87 -16.59
C ILE A 504 17.10 -5.94 -15.45
N ARG A 505 16.13 -5.12 -15.01
CA ARG A 505 16.30 -4.18 -13.89
C ARG A 505 16.75 -4.88 -12.60
N ARG A 506 16.18 -6.05 -12.27
CA ARG A 506 16.58 -6.81 -11.07
C ARG A 506 17.96 -7.43 -11.23
N LEU A 507 18.21 -8.06 -12.37
CA LEU A 507 19.49 -8.71 -12.62
C LEU A 507 20.65 -7.70 -12.63
N ASN A 508 20.49 -6.56 -13.29
CA ASN A 508 21.49 -5.48 -13.28
C ASN A 508 21.69 -4.90 -11.88
N ARG A 509 20.61 -4.74 -11.10
CA ARG A 509 20.71 -4.31 -9.70
C ARG A 509 21.51 -5.31 -8.85
N MET A 510 21.28 -6.61 -9.02
CA MET A 510 22.03 -7.64 -8.30
C MET A 510 23.52 -7.59 -8.63
N ILE A 511 23.89 -7.42 -9.92
CA ILE A 511 25.29 -7.23 -10.34
C ILE A 511 25.89 -5.97 -9.73
N SER A 512 25.15 -4.86 -9.80
CA SER A 512 25.63 -3.61 -9.19
C SER A 512 25.86 -3.78 -7.69
N ALA A 513 24.94 -4.50 -7.01
CA ALA A 513 25.06 -4.74 -5.58
C ALA A 513 26.30 -5.59 -5.22
N GLU A 514 26.68 -6.57 -6.02
CA GLU A 514 27.92 -7.35 -5.80
C GLU A 514 29.18 -6.47 -5.74
N ASN A 515 29.20 -5.38 -6.48
CA ASN A 515 30.40 -4.54 -6.64
C ASN A 515 30.35 -3.27 -5.76
N THR A 516 29.18 -2.82 -5.32
CA THR A 516 29.01 -1.46 -4.77
C THR A 516 28.27 -1.41 -3.46
N ILE A 517 27.55 -2.47 -3.05
CA ILE A 517 26.71 -2.47 -1.84
C ILE A 517 27.26 -3.48 -0.84
N ILE A 518 27.33 -3.07 0.42
CA ILE A 518 27.75 -3.94 1.52
C ILE A 518 26.74 -5.08 1.70
N GLY A 519 27.23 -6.29 1.92
CA GLY A 519 26.45 -7.48 2.23
C GLY A 519 26.76 -8.66 1.33
N ASP A 520 26.46 -9.87 1.81
CA ASP A 520 26.63 -11.14 1.10
C ASP A 520 25.33 -11.48 0.35
N GLY A 521 25.08 -10.79 -0.76
CA GLY A 521 23.90 -10.98 -1.59
C GLY A 521 23.98 -12.24 -2.46
N LEU A 522 22.82 -12.72 -2.96
CA LEU A 522 22.77 -13.81 -3.93
C LEU A 522 23.20 -13.27 -5.31
N SER A 523 24.15 -13.94 -5.96
CA SER A 523 24.56 -13.58 -7.33
C SER A 523 23.48 -13.90 -8.36
N PRO A 524 23.42 -13.16 -9.49
CA PRO A 524 22.53 -13.49 -10.60
C PRO A 524 22.78 -14.88 -11.17
N GLU A 525 24.05 -15.31 -11.23
CA GLU A 525 24.42 -16.65 -11.67
C GLU A 525 23.80 -17.73 -10.78
N ALA A 526 23.97 -17.61 -9.47
CA ALA A 526 23.38 -18.57 -8.50
C ALA A 526 21.85 -18.56 -8.52
N LEU A 527 21.23 -17.42 -8.82
CA LEU A 527 19.78 -17.32 -9.03
C LEU A 527 19.34 -18.14 -10.25
N ILE A 528 20.01 -17.95 -11.40
CA ILE A 528 19.68 -18.64 -12.67
C ILE A 528 19.92 -20.14 -12.51
N GLU A 529 21.03 -20.55 -11.90
CA GLU A 529 21.36 -21.93 -11.59
C GLU A 529 20.26 -22.60 -10.74
N LYS A 530 19.83 -21.94 -9.67
CA LYS A 530 18.78 -22.46 -8.79
C LYS A 530 17.45 -22.62 -9.53
N LEU A 531 17.07 -21.67 -10.40
CA LEU A 531 15.87 -21.77 -11.21
C LEU A 531 15.98 -22.90 -12.24
N PHE A 532 17.14 -23.04 -12.90
CA PHE A 532 17.41 -24.16 -13.81
C PHE A 532 17.20 -25.51 -13.09
N HIS A 533 17.86 -25.72 -11.95
CA HIS A 533 17.70 -26.96 -11.18
C HIS A 533 16.29 -27.15 -10.62
N THR A 534 15.53 -26.08 -10.44
CA THR A 534 14.12 -26.18 -10.04
C THR A 534 13.24 -26.68 -11.18
N PHE A 535 13.47 -26.24 -12.41
CA PHE A 535 12.61 -26.58 -13.56
C PHE A 535 13.10 -27.82 -14.33
N PHE A 536 14.38 -28.16 -14.26
CA PHE A 536 15.00 -29.27 -14.99
C PHE A 536 15.55 -30.36 -14.07
N LYS A 537 14.95 -30.52 -12.88
CA LYS A 537 15.33 -31.58 -11.93
C LYS A 537 15.16 -32.95 -12.58
N GLU A 538 16.14 -33.88 -12.36
CA GLU A 538 15.99 -35.29 -12.76
C GLU A 538 14.78 -35.90 -12.07
N ASN A 539 14.05 -36.76 -12.79
CA ASN A 539 12.84 -37.45 -12.32
C ASN A 539 11.68 -36.53 -11.89
N MET A 540 11.64 -35.27 -12.36
CA MET A 540 10.49 -34.38 -12.14
C MET A 540 9.30 -34.88 -12.98
N PRO A 541 8.12 -35.12 -12.37
CA PRO A 541 6.92 -35.43 -13.15
C PRO A 541 6.59 -34.26 -14.09
N LEU A 542 6.40 -34.56 -15.38
CA LEU A 542 6.05 -33.59 -16.39
C LEU A 542 4.53 -33.48 -16.51
N ASP A 543 3.93 -32.63 -15.70
CA ASP A 543 2.58 -32.15 -15.93
C ASP A 543 2.57 -30.91 -16.84
N ASP A 544 1.39 -30.49 -17.31
CA ASP A 544 1.23 -29.32 -18.21
C ASP A 544 1.83 -28.04 -17.63
N SER A 545 1.80 -27.89 -16.31
CA SER A 545 2.33 -26.72 -15.61
C SER A 545 3.86 -26.68 -15.65
N VAL A 546 4.48 -27.82 -15.39
CA VAL A 546 5.95 -27.96 -15.45
C VAL A 546 6.46 -27.78 -16.87
N MET A 547 5.79 -28.40 -17.86
CA MET A 547 6.12 -28.24 -19.28
C MET A 547 6.03 -26.77 -19.71
N ALA A 548 4.96 -26.07 -19.32
CA ALA A 548 4.79 -24.64 -19.61
C ALA A 548 5.87 -23.76 -18.96
N LEU A 549 6.28 -24.07 -17.71
CA LEU A 549 7.35 -23.37 -17.02
C LEU A 549 8.72 -23.57 -17.66
N GLN A 550 9.04 -24.81 -18.08
CA GLN A 550 10.28 -25.10 -18.80
C GLN A 550 10.37 -24.33 -20.12
N ILE A 551 9.29 -24.30 -20.89
CA ILE A 551 9.20 -23.48 -22.13
C ILE A 551 9.42 -22.02 -21.80
N ARG A 552 8.68 -21.49 -20.83
CA ARG A 552 8.74 -20.07 -20.49
C ARG A 552 10.10 -19.63 -19.95
N PHE A 553 10.74 -20.48 -19.14
CA PHE A 553 12.10 -20.23 -18.66
C PHE A 553 13.10 -20.20 -19.82
N THR A 554 13.03 -21.18 -20.74
CA THR A 554 13.88 -21.26 -21.93
C THR A 554 13.74 -20.02 -22.82
N GLU A 555 12.50 -19.62 -23.14
CA GLU A 555 12.20 -18.42 -23.91
C GLU A 555 12.76 -17.17 -23.22
N ARG A 556 12.63 -17.09 -21.90
CA ARG A 556 13.10 -15.94 -21.13
C ARG A 556 14.62 -15.87 -21.12
N VAL A 557 15.33 -16.98 -20.95
CA VAL A 557 16.80 -17.05 -21.04
C VAL A 557 17.26 -16.62 -22.42
N LYS A 558 16.68 -17.17 -23.49
CA LYS A 558 16.99 -16.81 -24.88
C LYS A 558 16.79 -15.31 -25.15
N LYS A 559 15.65 -14.77 -24.68
CA LYS A 559 15.36 -13.34 -24.81
C LYS A 559 16.41 -12.48 -24.11
N LEU A 560 16.82 -12.85 -22.89
CA LEU A 560 17.80 -12.08 -22.10
C LEU A 560 19.21 -12.09 -22.73
N VAL A 561 19.62 -13.18 -23.36
CA VAL A 561 20.91 -13.24 -24.10
C VAL A 561 20.99 -12.16 -25.19
N ASN A 562 19.86 -11.86 -25.84
CA ASN A 562 19.77 -10.89 -26.92
C ASN A 562 19.51 -9.44 -26.48
N GLU A 563 19.35 -9.18 -25.17
CA GLU A 563 19.07 -7.82 -24.66
C GLU A 563 20.34 -6.97 -24.56
N ASN A 564 20.30 -5.78 -25.15
CA ASN A 564 21.47 -4.88 -25.18
C ASN A 564 21.85 -4.29 -23.84
N GLU A 565 20.85 -4.05 -22.98
CA GLU A 565 21.02 -3.41 -21.66
C GLU A 565 21.55 -4.35 -20.57
N LEU A 566 21.71 -5.64 -20.88
CA LEU A 566 22.17 -6.62 -19.91
C LEU A 566 23.71 -6.63 -19.82
N ASN A 567 24.22 -6.76 -18.59
CA ASN A 567 25.65 -6.85 -18.33
C ASN A 567 26.32 -8.00 -19.15
N PRO A 568 27.49 -7.78 -19.82
CA PRO A 568 28.14 -8.78 -20.65
C PRO A 568 28.49 -10.10 -19.93
N LYS A 569 28.96 -10.03 -18.67
CA LYS A 569 29.25 -11.22 -17.85
C LYS A 569 28.00 -12.09 -17.71
N LEU A 570 26.87 -11.46 -17.42
CA LEU A 570 25.62 -12.18 -17.27
C LEU A 570 25.07 -12.73 -18.58
N LYS A 571 25.30 -12.05 -19.70
CA LYS A 571 25.00 -12.62 -21.05
C LYS A 571 25.75 -13.91 -21.29
N SER A 572 27.04 -13.95 -20.96
CA SER A 572 27.87 -15.17 -21.09
C SER A 572 27.34 -16.32 -20.24
N THR A 573 26.93 -16.02 -18.99
CA THR A 573 26.30 -16.99 -18.09
C THR A 573 24.99 -17.51 -18.66
N LEU A 574 24.11 -16.63 -19.13
CA LEU A 574 22.81 -17.01 -19.72
C LEU A 574 22.99 -17.85 -20.99
N LEU A 575 24.00 -17.54 -21.81
CA LEU A 575 24.34 -18.34 -22.99
C LEU A 575 24.79 -19.75 -22.59
N ALA A 576 25.59 -19.88 -21.52
CA ALA A 576 25.97 -21.18 -20.98
C ALA A 576 24.75 -21.99 -20.50
N PHE A 577 23.83 -21.36 -19.82
CA PHE A 577 22.54 -22.00 -19.41
C PHE A 577 21.65 -22.34 -20.60
N GLN A 578 21.60 -21.52 -21.65
CA GLN A 578 20.88 -21.86 -22.89
C GLN A 578 21.46 -23.13 -23.52
N LYS A 579 22.80 -23.24 -23.59
CA LYS A 579 23.48 -24.46 -24.05
C LYS A 579 23.18 -25.67 -23.18
N LEU A 580 23.12 -25.48 -21.85
CA LEU A 580 22.79 -26.54 -20.90
C LEU A 580 21.35 -27.04 -21.06
N ILE A 581 20.38 -26.11 -21.24
CA ILE A 581 18.99 -26.44 -21.55
C ILE A 581 18.91 -27.26 -22.84
N TYR A 582 19.59 -26.82 -23.91
CA TYR A 582 19.64 -27.54 -25.19
C TYR A 582 20.17 -28.98 -25.01
N LYS A 583 21.30 -29.14 -24.33
CA LYS A 583 21.89 -30.49 -24.08
C LYS A 583 20.95 -31.37 -23.26
N THR A 584 20.35 -30.83 -22.21
CA THR A 584 19.39 -31.56 -21.33
C THR A 584 18.16 -31.99 -22.12
N ALA A 585 17.57 -31.09 -22.89
CA ALA A 585 16.41 -31.37 -23.73
C ALA A 585 16.73 -32.43 -24.78
N LYS A 586 17.85 -32.28 -25.53
CA LYS A 586 18.30 -33.22 -26.57
C LYS A 586 18.50 -34.65 -26.04
N LYS A 587 19.08 -34.81 -24.84
CA LYS A 587 19.21 -36.12 -24.17
C LYS A 587 17.84 -36.77 -23.91
N LYS A 588 16.84 -36.00 -23.54
CA LYS A 588 15.51 -36.50 -23.16
C LYS A 588 14.52 -36.70 -24.33
N THR A 589 14.85 -36.26 -25.55
CA THR A 589 13.98 -36.47 -26.74
C THR A 589 13.74 -37.95 -27.07
N LYS A 590 14.60 -38.86 -26.59
CA LYS A 590 14.53 -40.29 -26.86
C LYS A 590 13.88 -41.08 -25.71
N ILE A 591 13.57 -40.43 -24.58
CA ILE A 591 13.15 -41.08 -23.34
C ILE A 591 11.72 -40.65 -22.98
N GLY A 592 10.87 -41.53 -22.48
CA GLY A 592 9.55 -41.22 -21.96
C GLY A 592 8.40 -41.39 -22.98
N LYS A 593 7.22 -40.90 -22.61
CA LYS A 593 5.99 -40.92 -23.43
C LYS A 593 6.10 -40.01 -24.67
N VAL A 594 5.24 -40.22 -25.66
CA VAL A 594 5.23 -39.40 -26.89
C VAL A 594 5.08 -37.91 -26.58
N SER A 595 4.19 -37.52 -25.66
CA SER A 595 4.00 -36.15 -25.22
C SER A 595 5.28 -35.52 -24.62
N GLU A 596 6.00 -36.29 -23.82
CA GLU A 596 7.28 -35.87 -23.21
C GLU A 596 8.37 -35.72 -24.24
N LYS A 597 8.48 -36.66 -25.20
CA LYS A 597 9.43 -36.56 -26.33
C LYS A 597 9.15 -35.33 -27.19
N ASN A 598 7.90 -35.07 -27.53
CA ASN A 598 7.50 -33.87 -28.30
C ASN A 598 7.82 -32.57 -27.54
N HIS A 599 7.59 -32.54 -26.23
CA HIS A 599 7.93 -31.41 -25.40
C HIS A 599 9.45 -31.14 -25.42
N TYR A 600 10.28 -32.15 -25.21
CA TYR A 600 11.75 -31.98 -25.27
C TYR A 600 12.25 -31.67 -26.66
N LEU A 601 11.62 -32.17 -27.72
CA LEU A 601 11.93 -31.77 -29.09
C LEU A 601 11.66 -30.27 -29.32
N TYR A 602 10.53 -29.78 -28.80
CA TYR A 602 10.19 -28.35 -28.86
C TYR A 602 11.19 -27.52 -28.05
N LEU A 603 11.56 -27.94 -26.84
CA LEU A 603 12.58 -27.26 -26.02
C LEU A 603 13.94 -27.21 -26.74
N THR A 604 14.34 -28.29 -27.41
CA THR A 604 15.58 -28.32 -28.22
C THR A 604 15.54 -27.24 -29.30
N LYS A 605 14.43 -27.14 -30.05
CA LYS A 605 14.25 -26.13 -31.11
C LYS A 605 14.32 -24.69 -30.58
N ILE A 606 13.63 -24.39 -29.49
CA ILE A 606 13.62 -22.98 -28.96
C ILE A 606 14.91 -22.59 -28.24
N SER A 607 15.67 -23.55 -27.70
CA SER A 607 16.96 -23.31 -27.02
C SER A 607 18.17 -23.33 -27.98
N GLU A 608 17.96 -23.65 -29.25
CA GLU A 608 19.02 -23.65 -30.26
C GLU A 608 19.67 -22.25 -30.38
N ILE A 609 21.01 -22.28 -30.46
CA ILE A 609 21.82 -21.07 -30.62
C ILE A 609 22.16 -20.98 -32.11
N PRO A 610 21.91 -19.84 -32.76
CA PRO A 610 22.23 -19.64 -34.16
C PRO A 610 23.70 -19.87 -34.47
#